data_762e99f191eb09894a757eb101aa0647
#
_entry.id   762e99f191eb09894a757eb101aa0647
#
_cell.length_a   1.000
_cell.length_b   1.000
_cell.length_c   1.000
_cell.angle_alpha   90.00
_cell.angle_beta   90.00
_cell.angle_gamma   90.00
#
_symmetry.space_group_name_H-M   'P 1'
#
loop_
_entity.id
_entity.type
_entity.pdbx_description
1 polymer ?
#
loop_
_entity_poly.entity_id
_entity_poly.type
_entity_poly.pdbx_seq_one_letter_code
_entity_poly.pdbx_strand_id
1 'polypeptide(L)'
;PKSPIFVEGDQDKLTQVFDNIVNNAIKYSPNGKNITVRVRQNYHHNRVSISIKDEGVGIPLVHIDKIFNRFYRVDKSRQRSMGGTGLGLALAKTIVEAHKGRIWAQSREGYGSIIFVTLPCEQIDDEWL
;
A
#
# COMPACT_ATOMS: atom_id res chain seq x y z
N PRO A 1 13.06 6.66 8.45
CA PRO A 1 14.32 7.28 8.00
C PRO A 1 14.68 8.49 8.85
N LYS A 2 15.94 8.72 9.04
CA LYS A 2 16.45 9.86 9.82
C LYS A 2 16.39 11.18 9.05
N SER A 3 16.32 11.11 7.74
CA SER A 3 16.27 12.27 6.85
C SER A 3 15.01 12.23 6.00
N PRO A 4 14.47 13.38 5.60
CA PRO A 4 13.33 13.40 4.67
C PRO A 4 13.69 12.73 3.35
N ILE A 5 12.71 12.05 2.76
CA ILE A 5 12.82 11.45 1.44
C ILE A 5 11.86 12.18 0.52
N PHE A 6 12.36 12.69 -0.60
CA PHE A 6 11.56 13.46 -1.55
C PHE A 6 11.23 12.64 -2.77
N VAL A 7 9.97 12.67 -3.15
CA VAL A 7 9.41 12.01 -4.32
C VAL A 7 8.78 13.08 -5.20
N GLU A 8 9.04 13.01 -6.50
CA GLU A 8 8.35 13.87 -7.46
C GLU A 8 6.99 13.28 -7.79
N GLY A 9 5.92 14.04 -7.58
CA GLY A 9 4.60 13.55 -7.87
C GLY A 9 3.49 14.49 -7.45
N ASP A 10 2.26 14.02 -7.67
CA ASP A 10 1.05 14.71 -7.27
C ASP A 10 0.74 14.39 -5.81
N GLN A 11 0.86 15.40 -4.94
CA GLN A 11 0.68 15.22 -3.51
C GLN A 11 -0.71 14.68 -3.16
N ASP A 12 -1.75 15.21 -3.80
CA ASP A 12 -3.12 14.79 -3.50
C ASP A 12 -3.38 13.35 -3.92
N LYS A 13 -2.88 12.97 -5.08
CA LYS A 13 -3.04 11.59 -5.58
C LYS A 13 -2.23 10.59 -4.78
N LEU A 14 -0.99 10.92 -4.42
CA LEU A 14 -0.19 10.04 -3.58
C LEU A 14 -0.77 9.91 -2.17
N THR A 15 -1.31 10.98 -1.61
CA THR A 15 -2.05 10.92 -0.34
C THR A 15 -3.23 9.96 -0.46
N GLN A 16 -3.97 10.01 -1.56
CA GLN A 16 -5.09 9.11 -1.81
C GLN A 16 -4.64 7.64 -1.86
N VAL A 17 -3.48 7.35 -2.45
CA VAL A 17 -2.92 5.99 -2.48
C VAL A 17 -2.78 5.45 -1.06
N PHE A 18 -2.10 6.20 -0.20
CA PHE A 18 -1.82 5.72 1.16
C PHE A 18 -3.08 5.71 2.03
N ASP A 19 -3.97 6.66 1.86
CA ASP A 19 -5.28 6.63 2.53
C ASP A 19 -6.07 5.38 2.16
N ASN A 20 -6.11 5.03 0.87
CA ASN A 20 -6.79 3.82 0.41
C ASN A 20 -6.19 2.56 1.01
N ILE A 21 -4.86 2.46 1.06
CA ILE A 21 -4.17 1.28 1.59
C ILE A 21 -4.38 1.18 3.11
N VAL A 22 -4.21 2.27 3.84
CA VAL A 22 -4.37 2.30 5.30
C VAL A 22 -5.82 2.02 5.68
N ASN A 23 -6.78 2.63 5.00
CA ASN A 23 -8.20 2.38 5.26
C ASN A 23 -8.57 0.92 5.01
N ASN A 24 -8.00 0.32 3.97
CA ASN A 24 -8.20 -1.10 3.69
C ASN A 24 -7.63 -1.97 4.82
N ALA A 25 -6.45 -1.66 5.31
CA ALA A 25 -5.84 -2.36 6.43
C ALA A 25 -6.70 -2.25 7.71
N ILE A 26 -7.24 -1.07 7.99
CA ILE A 26 -8.13 -0.84 9.14
C ILE A 26 -9.39 -1.68 9.02
N LYS A 27 -10.01 -1.72 7.84
CA LYS A 27 -11.25 -2.48 7.62
C LYS A 27 -11.09 -3.97 7.91
N TYR A 28 -9.94 -4.54 7.59
CA TYR A 28 -9.74 -5.98 7.67
C TYR A 28 -8.93 -6.42 8.89
N SER A 29 -8.54 -5.49 9.74
CA SER A 29 -7.85 -5.81 10.99
C SER A 29 -8.83 -5.91 12.16
N PRO A 30 -8.74 -6.95 13.00
CA PRO A 30 -9.50 -7.01 14.24
C PRO A 30 -9.14 -5.87 15.19
N ASN A 31 -10.07 -5.51 16.05
CA ASN A 31 -9.83 -4.51 17.08
C ASN A 31 -8.65 -4.90 17.99
N GLY A 32 -7.79 -3.94 18.30
CA GLY A 32 -6.63 -4.15 19.15
C GLY A 32 -5.41 -4.70 18.43
N LYS A 33 -5.50 -4.98 17.13
CA LYS A 33 -4.34 -5.39 16.32
C LYS A 33 -3.62 -4.19 15.74
N ASN A 34 -2.34 -4.38 15.46
CA ASN A 34 -1.48 -3.31 14.98
C ASN A 34 -1.50 -3.19 13.47
N ILE A 35 -1.40 -1.94 13.01
CA ILE A 35 -1.07 -1.62 11.63
C ILE A 35 0.30 -0.95 11.66
N THR A 36 1.26 -1.50 10.92
CA THR A 36 2.64 -1.01 10.92
C THR A 36 2.97 -0.44 9.55
N VAL A 37 3.43 0.80 9.55
CA VAL A 37 3.92 1.47 8.34
C VAL A 37 5.44 1.58 8.44
N ARG A 38 6.14 1.10 7.41
CA ARG A 38 7.60 1.21 7.32
C ARG A 38 7.99 1.92 6.05
N VAL A 39 9.03 2.74 6.16
CA VAL A 39 9.61 3.44 5.03
C VAL A 39 11.10 3.10 4.97
N ARG A 40 11.54 2.61 3.82
CA ARG A 40 12.95 2.28 3.58
C ARG A 40 13.42 2.91 2.28
N GLN A 41 14.60 3.51 2.30
CA GLN A 41 15.20 4.07 1.11
C GLN A 41 16.28 3.12 0.57
N ASN A 42 16.21 2.83 -0.74
CA ASN A 42 17.25 2.10 -1.44
C ASN A 42 18.14 3.11 -2.17
N TYR A 43 19.30 3.39 -1.59
CA TYR A 43 20.22 4.41 -2.11
C TYR A 43 20.85 4.01 -3.45
N HIS A 44 20.99 2.71 -3.71
CA HIS A 44 21.59 2.22 -4.95
C HIS A 44 20.68 2.41 -6.17
N HIS A 45 19.38 2.43 -5.96
CA HIS A 45 18.40 2.52 -7.03
C HIS A 45 17.57 3.80 -7.00
N ASN A 46 17.85 4.72 -6.07
CA ASN A 46 17.07 5.94 -5.87
C ASN A 46 15.58 5.66 -5.77
N ARG A 47 15.24 4.70 -4.94
CA ARG A 47 13.84 4.30 -4.70
C ARG A 47 13.53 4.30 -3.22
N VAL A 48 12.29 4.57 -2.90
CA VAL A 48 11.73 4.42 -1.56
C VAL A 48 10.69 3.32 -1.57
N SER A 49 10.72 2.49 -0.55
CA SER A 49 9.73 1.43 -0.32
C SER A 49 8.90 1.77 0.90
N ILE A 50 7.60 1.77 0.74
CA ILE A 50 6.65 1.98 1.82
C ILE A 50 5.86 0.69 1.98
N SER A 51 5.81 0.13 3.18
CA SER A 51 5.03 -1.06 3.46
C SER A 51 4.00 -0.78 4.54
N ILE A 52 2.80 -1.29 4.32
CA ILE A 52 1.70 -1.18 5.26
C ILE A 52 1.29 -2.62 5.63
N LYS A 53 1.60 -3.01 6.86
CA LYS A 53 1.34 -4.35 7.38
C LYS A 53 0.16 -4.31 8.33
N ASP A 54 -0.80 -5.21 8.10
CA ASP A 54 -1.89 -5.47 9.04
C ASP A 54 -1.76 -6.86 9.66
N GLU A 55 -2.44 -7.07 10.77
CA GLU A 55 -2.55 -8.35 11.45
C GLU A 55 -3.97 -8.92 11.30
N GLY A 56 -4.55 -8.72 10.13
CA GLY A 56 -5.90 -9.12 9.82
C GLY A 56 -6.04 -10.57 9.39
N VAL A 57 -7.09 -10.84 8.65
CA VAL A 57 -7.42 -12.20 8.21
C VAL A 57 -6.48 -12.75 7.14
N GLY A 58 -5.69 -11.89 6.53
CA GLY A 58 -4.86 -12.27 5.39
C GLY A 58 -5.67 -12.42 4.11
N ILE A 59 -4.96 -12.68 3.02
CA ILE A 59 -5.55 -12.84 1.69
C ILE A 59 -5.19 -14.24 1.19
N PRO A 60 -6.19 -15.06 0.83
CA PRO A 60 -5.90 -16.36 0.22
C PRO A 60 -5.03 -16.21 -1.02
N LEU A 61 -4.10 -17.14 -1.22
CA LEU A 61 -3.11 -17.08 -2.29
C LEU A 61 -3.75 -16.92 -3.67
N VAL A 62 -4.92 -17.53 -3.89
CA VAL A 62 -5.63 -17.46 -5.17
C VAL A 62 -6.11 -16.04 -5.51
N HIS A 63 -6.22 -15.17 -4.51
CA HIS A 63 -6.71 -13.80 -4.70
C HIS A 63 -5.59 -12.75 -4.74
N ILE A 64 -4.37 -13.11 -4.34
CA ILE A 64 -3.30 -12.12 -4.07
C ILE A 64 -2.99 -11.22 -5.26
N ASP A 65 -3.00 -11.77 -6.48
CA ASP A 65 -2.70 -11.01 -7.68
C ASP A 65 -3.92 -10.26 -8.21
N LYS A 66 -5.12 -10.56 -7.70
CA LYS A 66 -6.38 -10.04 -8.20
C LYS A 66 -6.93 -8.89 -7.37
N ILE A 67 -6.40 -8.65 -6.18
CA ILE A 67 -6.94 -7.63 -5.26
C ILE A 67 -6.79 -6.21 -5.83
N PHE A 68 -5.90 -6.00 -6.80
CA PHE A 68 -5.70 -4.72 -7.48
C PHE A 68 -6.58 -4.56 -8.73
N ASN A 69 -7.36 -5.57 -9.08
CA ASN A 69 -8.30 -5.49 -10.20
C ASN A 69 -9.54 -4.70 -9.78
N ARG A 70 -10.08 -3.92 -10.71
CA ARG A 70 -11.27 -3.11 -10.46
C ARG A 70 -12.44 -4.02 -10.08
N PHE A 71 -13.17 -3.61 -9.04
CA PHE A 71 -14.37 -4.32 -8.52
C PHE A 71 -14.07 -5.71 -7.96
N TYR A 72 -12.82 -6.13 -7.88
CA TYR A 72 -12.50 -7.43 -7.32
C TYR A 72 -12.67 -7.42 -5.80
N ARG A 73 -13.34 -8.44 -5.28
CA ARG A 73 -13.58 -8.62 -3.85
C ARG A 73 -13.30 -10.08 -3.47
N VAL A 74 -12.56 -10.28 -2.40
CA VAL A 74 -12.28 -11.62 -1.87
C VAL A 74 -13.56 -12.23 -1.28
N ASP A 75 -14.33 -11.43 -0.55
CA ASP A 75 -15.62 -11.80 0.03
C ASP A 75 -16.63 -10.71 -0.27
N LYS A 76 -17.49 -10.95 -1.26
CA LYS A 76 -18.46 -9.97 -1.73
C LYS A 76 -19.46 -9.55 -0.65
N SER A 77 -19.97 -10.48 0.14
CA SER A 77 -20.93 -10.18 1.21
C SER A 77 -20.29 -9.32 2.29
N ARG A 78 -19.12 -9.71 2.74
CA ARG A 78 -18.39 -9.01 3.80
C ARG A 78 -18.01 -7.59 3.38
N GLN A 79 -17.55 -7.41 2.14
CA GLN A 79 -17.18 -6.09 1.65
C GLN A 79 -18.39 -5.17 1.50
N ARG A 80 -19.54 -5.70 1.13
CA ARG A 80 -20.77 -4.91 1.11
C ARG A 80 -21.13 -4.38 2.48
N SER A 81 -21.06 -5.21 3.51
CA SER A 81 -21.35 -4.80 4.88
C SER A 81 -20.36 -3.76 5.41
N MET A 82 -19.14 -3.77 4.89
CA MET A 82 -18.10 -2.81 5.24
C MET A 82 -18.08 -1.56 4.34
N GLY A 83 -18.96 -1.49 3.35
CA GLY A 83 -19.05 -0.35 2.44
C GLY A 83 -17.95 -0.31 1.37
N GLY A 84 -17.21 -1.40 1.15
CA GLY A 84 -16.16 -1.45 0.14
C GLY A 84 -16.69 -1.53 -1.29
N THR A 85 -16.12 -0.78 -2.22
CA THR A 85 -16.49 -0.78 -3.64
C THR A 85 -15.61 -1.66 -4.52
N GLY A 86 -14.46 -2.09 -4.02
CA GLY A 86 -13.47 -2.80 -4.81
C GLY A 86 -12.67 -1.91 -5.76
N LEU A 87 -12.71 -0.59 -5.57
CA LEU A 87 -12.01 0.37 -6.43
C LEU A 87 -10.75 0.97 -5.79
N GLY A 88 -10.64 0.96 -4.46
CA GLY A 88 -9.57 1.66 -3.74
C GLY A 88 -8.17 1.17 -4.10
N LEU A 89 -7.95 -0.14 -4.11
CA LEU A 89 -6.64 -0.71 -4.46
C LEU A 89 -6.35 -0.61 -5.96
N ALA A 90 -7.36 -0.73 -6.82
CA ALA A 90 -7.19 -0.54 -8.26
C ALA A 90 -6.76 0.90 -8.58
N LEU A 91 -7.39 1.88 -7.93
CA LEU A 91 -7.02 3.28 -8.08
C LEU A 91 -5.61 3.54 -7.56
N ALA A 92 -5.26 2.98 -6.40
CA ALA A 92 -3.91 3.09 -5.85
C ALA A 92 -2.86 2.56 -6.84
N LYS A 93 -3.11 1.41 -7.46
CA LYS A 93 -2.22 0.84 -8.47
C LYS A 93 -2.07 1.77 -9.67
N THR A 94 -3.16 2.31 -10.19
CA THR A 94 -3.14 3.24 -11.31
C THR A 94 -2.28 4.47 -11.01
N ILE A 95 -2.45 5.06 -9.83
CA ILE A 95 -1.69 6.23 -9.42
C ILE A 95 -0.21 5.91 -9.23
N VAL A 96 0.11 4.80 -8.53
CA VAL A 96 1.49 4.38 -8.29
C VAL A 96 2.22 4.12 -9.60
N GLU A 97 1.59 3.42 -10.54
CA GLU A 97 2.19 3.13 -11.85
C GLU A 97 2.39 4.41 -12.66
N ALA A 98 1.46 5.37 -12.58
CA ALA A 98 1.61 6.68 -13.22
C ALA A 98 2.79 7.48 -12.66
N HIS A 99 3.20 7.18 -11.44
CA HIS A 99 4.38 7.77 -10.79
C HIS A 99 5.64 6.92 -10.96
N LYS A 100 5.64 5.98 -11.90
CA LYS A 100 6.76 5.06 -12.19
C LYS A 100 7.11 4.15 -11.02
N GLY A 101 6.14 3.86 -10.18
CA GLY A 101 6.26 2.97 -9.05
C GLY A 101 5.67 1.60 -9.29
N ARG A 102 5.72 0.78 -8.26
CA ARG A 102 5.10 -0.54 -8.22
C ARG A 102 4.32 -0.71 -6.94
N ILE A 103 3.24 -1.48 -7.01
CA ILE A 103 2.46 -1.89 -5.85
C ILE A 103 2.23 -3.39 -5.92
N TRP A 104 2.39 -4.07 -4.80
CA TRP A 104 2.12 -5.51 -4.70
C TRP A 104 1.78 -5.88 -3.27
N ALA A 105 1.34 -7.11 -3.07
CA ALA A 105 0.96 -7.60 -1.77
C ALA A 105 1.65 -8.93 -1.46
N GLN A 106 1.92 -9.14 -0.17
CA GLN A 106 2.26 -10.44 0.40
C GLN A 106 1.27 -10.71 1.52
N SER A 107 0.87 -11.95 1.66
CA SER A 107 -0.10 -12.29 2.68
C SER A 107 0.06 -13.72 3.13
N ARG A 108 -0.34 -13.95 4.38
CA ARG A 108 -0.49 -15.29 4.94
C ARG A 108 -1.88 -15.36 5.56
N GLU A 109 -2.71 -16.23 5.00
CA GLU A 109 -4.09 -16.41 5.47
C GLU A 109 -4.11 -16.74 6.97
N GLY A 110 -4.92 -16.02 7.72
CA GLY A 110 -5.02 -16.16 9.18
C GLY A 110 -4.01 -15.34 9.97
N TYR A 111 -3.01 -14.73 9.34
CA TYR A 111 -1.95 -13.97 10.03
C TYR A 111 -1.88 -12.50 9.66
N GLY A 112 -2.30 -12.15 8.46
CA GLY A 112 -2.31 -10.77 8.00
C GLY A 112 -1.73 -10.58 6.62
N SER A 113 -1.59 -9.32 6.21
CA SER A 113 -1.08 -8.97 4.89
C SER A 113 -0.19 -7.74 4.93
N ILE A 114 0.62 -7.60 3.89
CA ILE A 114 1.48 -6.42 3.70
C ILE A 114 1.27 -5.93 2.28
N ILE A 115 0.96 -4.64 2.14
CA ILE A 115 0.95 -3.96 0.86
C ILE A 115 2.24 -3.17 0.73
N PHE A 116 2.96 -3.39 -0.36
CA PHE A 116 4.21 -2.69 -0.68
C PHE A 116 3.98 -1.70 -1.80
N VAL A 117 4.53 -0.50 -1.63
CA VAL A 117 4.59 0.53 -2.67
C VAL A 117 6.04 0.95 -2.82
N THR A 118 6.55 0.97 -4.04
CA THR A 118 7.85 1.58 -4.34
C THR A 118 7.67 2.75 -5.27
N LEU A 119 8.45 3.79 -5.04
CA LEU A 119 8.43 5.01 -5.85
C LEU A 119 9.87 5.45 -6.11
N PRO A 120 10.15 6.05 -7.29
CA PRO A 120 11.42 6.74 -7.47
C PRO A 120 11.52 7.89 -6.47
N CYS A 121 12.70 8.10 -5.93
CA CYS A 121 12.95 9.21 -5.03
C CYS A 121 14.20 9.99 -5.45
N GLU A 122 14.27 11.22 -5.00
CA GLU A 122 15.44 12.05 -5.27
C GLU A 122 16.61 11.60 -4.42
N GLN A 123 17.81 11.64 -5.01
CA GLN A 123 19.03 11.47 -4.26
C GLN A 123 19.32 12.79 -3.53
N ILE A 124 19.35 12.73 -2.20
CA ILE A 124 19.74 13.88 -1.40
C ILE A 124 21.25 13.82 -1.20
N ASP A 125 22.00 14.77 -1.73
CA ASP A 125 23.41 14.90 -1.39
C ASP A 125 23.58 15.80 -0.15
N ASP A 126 24.82 15.84 0.37
CA ASP A 126 25.10 16.50 1.65
C ASP A 126 24.81 18.01 1.62
N GLU A 127 24.69 18.61 0.46
CA GLU A 127 24.37 20.04 0.32
C GLU A 127 22.97 20.39 0.78
N TRP A 128 22.07 19.40 0.82
CA TRP A 128 20.70 19.60 1.29
C TRP A 128 20.53 19.41 2.79
N LEU A 129 21.56 18.92 3.44
CA LEU A 129 21.57 18.64 4.86
C LEU A 129 22.23 19.78 5.62
#